data_b2dfc3fd0733b823f3aeaff312f2c21e
#
_entry.id   b2dfc3fd0733b823f3aeaff312f2c21e
#
_cell.length_a   1.000
_cell.length_b   1.000
_cell.length_c   1.000
_cell.angle_alpha   90.00
_cell.angle_beta   90.00
_cell.angle_gamma   90.00
#
_symmetry.space_group_name_H-M   'P 1'
#
loop_
_entity.id
_entity.type
_entity.pdbx_description
1 polymer ?
#
loop_
_entity_poly.entity_id
_entity_poly.type
_entity_poly.pdbx_seq_one_letter_code
_entity_poly.pdbx_strand_id
1 'polypeptide(L)'
;MLDGYGLHTIIWDSADERLGDFLVASPADATGRGLELHVRQGGAAADLTGAEVYFIWRHKMTGRRGCEPMEEIDASLGQYVVYYPAAMQESEGAVDAQFMVSWDDKSISTRAFTIRVEPVIVGGTESEDGFTLFVETIKRYEGAIEITTAAADAANEAAEAAEDAADSATAVANARLLVLRGILLSP
;
A
#
# COMPACT_ATOMS: atom_id res chain seq x y z
N MET A 1 -11.34 -9.23 7.59
CA MET A 1 -9.90 -9.31 7.25
C MET A 1 -9.57 -10.78 7.06
N LEU A 2 -8.88 -11.13 6.00
CA LEU A 2 -8.49 -12.52 5.71
C LEU A 2 -7.10 -12.80 6.31
N ASP A 3 -6.98 -12.62 7.63
CA ASP A 3 -5.70 -12.77 8.33
C ASP A 3 -5.15 -14.19 8.13
N GLY A 4 -3.92 -14.29 7.65
CA GLY A 4 -3.21 -15.53 7.41
C GLY A 4 -3.47 -16.23 6.07
N TYR A 5 -4.50 -15.85 5.30
CA TYR A 5 -4.78 -16.51 4.02
C TYR A 5 -3.80 -16.13 2.89
N GLY A 6 -3.25 -14.93 2.95
CA GLY A 6 -2.33 -14.42 1.94
C GLY A 6 -0.85 -14.48 2.33
N LEU A 7 -0.56 -14.81 3.59
CA LEU A 7 0.81 -14.89 4.09
C LEU A 7 1.31 -16.32 4.10
N HIS A 8 2.53 -16.52 3.58
CA HIS A 8 3.24 -17.78 3.65
C HIS A 8 4.45 -17.63 4.58
N THR A 9 4.53 -18.48 5.62
CA THR A 9 5.63 -18.42 6.58
C THR A 9 6.86 -19.13 6.03
N ILE A 10 7.98 -18.42 5.97
CA ILE A 10 9.29 -18.96 5.61
C ILE A 10 10.18 -18.99 6.86
N ILE A 11 10.80 -20.13 7.12
CA ILE A 11 11.79 -20.27 8.18
C ILE A 11 13.19 -20.27 7.56
N TRP A 12 13.99 -19.29 7.94
CA TRP A 12 15.40 -19.23 7.58
C TRP A 12 16.23 -19.57 8.82
N ASP A 13 16.75 -20.78 8.86
CA ASP A 13 17.61 -21.26 9.96
C ASP A 13 19.05 -21.39 9.48
N SER A 14 20.01 -20.93 10.28
CA SER A 14 21.44 -21.10 10.02
C SER A 14 21.88 -22.57 9.93
N ALA A 15 21.10 -23.50 10.50
CA ALA A 15 21.35 -24.93 10.44
C ALA A 15 20.69 -25.61 9.22
N ASP A 16 19.72 -24.98 8.57
CA ASP A 16 19.01 -25.53 7.41
C ASP A 16 18.71 -24.43 6.39
N GLU A 17 19.47 -24.40 5.31
CA GLU A 17 19.33 -23.40 4.24
C GLU A 17 18.20 -23.72 3.24
N ARG A 18 17.35 -24.70 3.52
CA ARG A 18 16.24 -25.05 2.62
C ARG A 18 15.09 -24.05 2.76
N LEU A 19 15.04 -23.12 1.85
CA LEU A 19 13.88 -22.24 1.63
C LEU A 19 13.02 -22.87 0.53
N GLY A 20 12.38 -23.97 0.84
CA GLY A 20 11.73 -24.72 -0.20
C GLY A 20 10.23 -24.83 0.02
N ASP A 21 9.46 -24.05 -0.73
CA ASP A 21 8.04 -24.31 -0.92
C ASP A 21 7.54 -23.70 -2.22
N PHE A 22 6.37 -24.14 -2.66
CA PHE A 22 5.67 -23.57 -3.80
C PHE A 22 5.11 -22.20 -3.42
N LEU A 23 5.91 -21.16 -3.65
CA LEU A 23 5.49 -19.79 -3.44
C LEU A 23 4.80 -19.27 -4.71
N VAL A 24 3.58 -18.82 -4.54
CA VAL A 24 2.73 -18.35 -5.64
C VAL A 24 2.31 -16.91 -5.38
N ALA A 25 2.29 -16.12 -6.43
CA ALA A 25 1.75 -14.77 -6.47
C ALA A 25 0.78 -14.64 -7.66
N SER A 26 -0.08 -13.65 -7.64
CA SER A 26 -0.98 -13.35 -8.76
C SER A 26 -1.23 -11.85 -8.88
N PRO A 27 -1.32 -11.29 -10.09
CA PRO A 27 -1.70 -9.89 -10.28
C PRO A 27 -3.07 -9.54 -9.65
N ALA A 28 -3.94 -10.54 -9.48
CA ALA A 28 -5.24 -10.36 -8.86
C ALA A 28 -5.19 -10.21 -7.34
N ASP A 29 -4.07 -10.54 -6.69
CA ASP A 29 -3.95 -10.52 -5.23
C ASP A 29 -3.71 -9.10 -4.67
N ALA A 30 -3.42 -8.14 -5.55
CA ALA A 30 -3.01 -6.78 -5.17
C ALA A 30 -1.92 -6.82 -4.06
N THR A 31 -2.22 -6.31 -2.87
CA THR A 31 -1.32 -6.35 -1.70
C THR A 31 -1.75 -7.38 -0.66
N GLY A 32 -2.61 -8.32 -1.04
CA GLY A 32 -3.18 -9.31 -0.11
C GLY A 32 -2.31 -10.53 0.15
N ARG A 33 -1.25 -10.73 -0.66
CA ARG A 33 -0.34 -11.89 -0.54
C ARG A 33 1.08 -11.44 -0.21
N GLY A 34 1.76 -12.21 0.63
CA GLY A 34 3.10 -11.87 1.08
C GLY A 34 3.81 -13.01 1.78
N LEU A 35 4.91 -12.68 2.43
CA LEU A 35 5.76 -13.60 3.17
C LEU A 35 5.92 -13.14 4.61
N GLU A 36 5.78 -14.06 5.53
CA GLU A 36 6.19 -13.91 6.93
C GLU A 36 7.50 -14.66 7.12
N LEU A 37 8.56 -13.96 7.47
CA LEU A 37 9.91 -14.52 7.67
C LEU A 37 10.15 -14.74 9.15
N HIS A 38 10.55 -15.97 9.49
CA HIS A 38 11.05 -16.32 10.82
C HIS A 38 12.53 -16.69 10.72
N VAL A 39 13.39 -15.85 11.25
CA VAL A 39 14.84 -16.09 11.27
C VAL A 39 15.19 -16.88 12.52
N ARG A 40 15.96 -17.95 12.33
CA ARG A 40 16.40 -18.84 13.41
C ARG A 40 17.92 -19.06 13.36
N GLN A 41 18.48 -19.33 14.51
CA GLN A 41 19.87 -19.72 14.66
C GLN A 41 19.94 -21.05 15.42
N GLY A 42 20.24 -22.14 14.71
CA GLY A 42 20.31 -23.46 15.31
C GLY A 42 18.99 -23.93 15.91
N GLY A 43 17.86 -23.62 15.30
CA GLY A 43 16.51 -23.97 15.73
C GLY A 43 15.87 -23.00 16.73
N ALA A 44 16.63 -22.11 17.36
CA ALA A 44 16.11 -21.05 18.24
C ALA A 44 15.82 -19.77 17.46
N ALA A 45 14.89 -18.94 17.94
CA ALA A 45 14.65 -17.63 17.37
C ALA A 45 15.94 -16.78 17.39
N ALA A 46 16.20 -16.07 16.30
CA ALA A 46 17.34 -15.15 16.21
C ALA A 46 16.90 -13.76 16.66
N ASP A 47 17.63 -13.17 17.59
CA ASP A 47 17.45 -11.78 17.96
C ASP A 47 18.08 -10.87 16.89
N LEU A 48 17.24 -10.15 16.17
CA LEU A 48 17.62 -9.20 15.12
C LEU A 48 17.33 -7.75 15.53
N THR A 49 17.28 -7.47 16.83
CA THR A 49 17.06 -6.11 17.32
C THR A 49 18.12 -5.16 16.75
N GLY A 50 17.67 -4.07 16.11
CA GLY A 50 18.53 -3.08 15.45
C GLY A 50 19.03 -3.48 14.06
N ALA A 51 18.59 -4.61 13.51
CA ALA A 51 18.84 -4.98 12.13
C ALA A 51 17.72 -4.50 11.21
N GLU A 52 18.05 -4.20 9.97
CA GLU A 52 17.10 -3.97 8.89
C GLU A 52 16.98 -5.22 8.03
N VAL A 53 15.75 -5.62 7.72
CA VAL A 53 15.49 -6.80 6.91
C VAL A 53 14.82 -6.40 5.61
N TYR A 54 15.32 -6.94 4.50
CA TYR A 54 14.87 -6.60 3.16
C TYR A 54 14.45 -7.84 2.40
N PHE A 55 13.40 -7.70 1.61
CA PHE A 55 12.98 -8.64 0.58
C PHE A 55 13.48 -8.14 -0.77
N ILE A 56 14.37 -8.89 -1.41
CA ILE A 56 14.96 -8.54 -2.70
C ILE A 56 14.41 -9.50 -3.75
N TRP A 57 13.96 -8.96 -4.88
CA TRP A 57 13.35 -9.74 -5.92
C TRP A 57 13.78 -9.30 -7.32
N ARG A 58 13.71 -10.24 -8.27
CA ARG A 58 13.95 -9.99 -9.69
C ARG A 58 13.06 -10.90 -10.53
N HIS A 59 12.21 -10.30 -11.37
CA HIS A 59 11.38 -11.01 -12.32
C HIS A 59 12.21 -11.49 -13.51
N LYS A 60 12.21 -12.81 -13.80
CA LYS A 60 13.10 -13.40 -14.82
C LYS A 60 12.77 -12.96 -16.23
N MET A 61 11.49 -12.81 -16.56
CA MET A 61 11.06 -12.45 -17.91
C MET A 61 11.19 -10.97 -18.20
N THR A 62 10.71 -10.12 -17.28
CA THR A 62 10.70 -8.66 -17.48
C THR A 62 12.00 -7.98 -17.08
N GLY A 63 12.85 -8.64 -16.30
CA GLY A 63 14.06 -8.08 -15.74
C GLY A 63 13.80 -7.04 -14.62
N ARG A 64 12.56 -6.74 -14.29
CA ARG A 64 12.21 -5.85 -13.17
C ARG A 64 12.75 -6.42 -11.87
N ARG A 65 13.14 -5.55 -10.98
CA ARG A 65 13.74 -5.87 -9.70
C ARG A 65 13.34 -4.84 -8.65
N GLY A 66 13.31 -5.25 -7.40
CA GLY A 66 13.05 -4.38 -6.27
C GLY A 66 13.77 -4.85 -5.01
N CYS A 67 13.79 -3.96 -4.04
CA CYS A 67 14.32 -4.19 -2.70
C CYS A 67 13.33 -3.52 -1.73
N GLU A 68 12.54 -4.33 -1.06
CA GLU A 68 11.46 -3.87 -0.20
C GLU A 68 11.87 -4.03 1.27
N PRO A 69 11.82 -3.00 2.11
CA PRO A 69 12.01 -3.17 3.54
C PRO A 69 10.88 -4.03 4.09
N MET A 70 11.22 -4.99 4.95
CA MET A 70 10.23 -5.80 5.63
C MET A 70 9.74 -5.10 6.90
N GLU A 71 8.46 -5.20 7.17
CA GLU A 71 7.86 -4.69 8.40
C GLU A 71 8.19 -5.63 9.56
N GLU A 72 8.62 -5.05 10.68
CA GLU A 72 8.93 -5.78 11.90
C GLU A 72 7.64 -6.23 12.61
N ILE A 73 7.52 -7.53 12.88
CA ILE A 73 6.51 -8.09 13.78
C ILE A 73 7.09 -8.19 15.19
N ASP A 74 8.25 -8.85 15.32
CA ASP A 74 9.02 -8.98 16.57
C ASP A 74 10.48 -9.24 16.23
N ALA A 75 11.33 -8.21 16.32
CA ALA A 75 12.76 -8.33 16.02
C ALA A 75 13.49 -9.25 17.00
N SER A 76 13.07 -9.30 18.27
CA SER A 76 13.67 -10.16 19.28
C SER A 76 13.43 -11.66 19.01
N LEU A 77 12.38 -11.96 18.25
CA LEU A 77 12.05 -13.30 17.78
C LEU A 77 12.39 -13.52 16.29
N GLY A 78 13.00 -12.52 15.64
CA GLY A 78 13.38 -12.58 14.24
C GLY A 78 12.20 -12.69 13.29
N GLN A 79 11.07 -12.04 13.62
CA GLN A 79 9.81 -12.13 12.85
C GLN A 79 9.55 -10.85 12.08
N TYR A 80 9.38 -11.00 10.76
CA TYR A 80 9.16 -9.92 9.82
C TYR A 80 8.12 -10.29 8.77
N VAL A 81 7.45 -9.29 8.18
CA VAL A 81 6.47 -9.50 7.12
C VAL A 81 6.73 -8.57 5.95
N VAL A 82 6.44 -9.04 4.75
CA VAL A 82 6.41 -8.24 3.52
C VAL A 82 5.25 -8.68 2.65
N TYR A 83 4.52 -7.72 2.10
CA TYR A 83 3.53 -7.99 1.06
C TYR A 83 4.17 -7.85 -0.32
N TYR A 84 3.76 -8.69 -1.27
CA TYR A 84 4.32 -8.65 -2.61
C TYR A 84 4.00 -7.32 -3.29
N PRO A 85 5.02 -6.59 -3.77
CA PRO A 85 4.78 -5.33 -4.47
C PRO A 85 4.09 -5.58 -5.82
N ALA A 86 3.18 -4.69 -6.20
CA ALA A 86 2.45 -4.79 -7.46
C ALA A 86 3.37 -4.93 -8.68
N ALA A 87 4.51 -4.22 -8.67
CA ALA A 87 5.50 -4.29 -9.75
C ALA A 87 6.13 -5.69 -9.94
N MET A 88 6.18 -6.51 -8.87
CA MET A 88 6.66 -7.89 -8.93
C MET A 88 5.62 -8.81 -9.58
N GLN A 89 4.33 -8.52 -9.36
CA GLN A 89 3.21 -9.36 -9.76
C GLN A 89 2.60 -8.97 -11.12
N GLU A 90 3.05 -7.88 -11.74
CA GLU A 90 2.45 -7.30 -12.95
C GLU A 90 2.43 -8.26 -14.17
N SER A 91 3.37 -9.18 -14.23
CA SER A 91 3.50 -10.15 -15.32
C SER A 91 3.63 -11.56 -14.78
N GLU A 92 3.03 -12.51 -15.49
CA GLU A 92 3.22 -13.94 -15.21
C GLU A 92 4.69 -14.36 -15.35
N GLY A 93 5.09 -15.38 -14.62
CA GLY A 93 6.42 -15.97 -14.74
C GLY A 93 7.12 -16.20 -13.41
N ALA A 94 8.41 -16.48 -13.50
CA ALA A 94 9.24 -16.77 -12.32
C ALA A 94 9.93 -15.51 -11.81
N VAL A 95 9.90 -15.32 -10.51
CA VAL A 95 10.61 -14.29 -9.77
C VAL A 95 11.63 -14.95 -8.86
N ASP A 96 12.91 -14.64 -9.03
CA ASP A 96 13.93 -14.99 -8.05
C ASP A 96 13.88 -13.99 -6.90
N ALA A 97 13.89 -14.49 -5.68
CA ALA A 97 13.84 -13.68 -4.48
C ALA A 97 14.83 -14.17 -3.43
N GLN A 98 15.20 -13.28 -2.53
CA GLN A 98 16.03 -13.58 -1.36
C GLN A 98 15.73 -12.58 -0.26
N PHE A 99 16.00 -12.95 0.98
CA PHE A 99 16.02 -12.01 2.08
C PHE A 99 17.45 -11.55 2.36
N MET A 100 17.58 -10.32 2.86
CA MET A 100 18.84 -9.76 3.32
C MET A 100 18.62 -9.12 4.68
N VAL A 101 19.47 -9.45 5.63
CA VAL A 101 19.53 -8.80 6.93
C VAL A 101 20.77 -7.92 6.95
N SER A 102 20.62 -6.68 7.36
CA SER A 102 21.69 -5.68 7.40
C SER A 102 21.84 -5.08 8.80
N TRP A 103 23.05 -4.97 9.26
CA TRP A 103 23.45 -4.25 10.48
C TRP A 103 24.59 -3.32 10.13
N ASP A 104 24.49 -2.05 10.45
CA ASP A 104 25.52 -1.04 10.23
C ASP A 104 26.34 -1.25 8.92
N ASP A 105 27.47 -1.95 9.01
CA ASP A 105 28.41 -2.22 7.93
C ASP A 105 28.38 -3.66 7.39
N LYS A 106 27.48 -4.51 7.89
CA LYS A 106 27.38 -5.94 7.55
C LYS A 106 26.03 -6.29 6.98
N SER A 107 26.03 -7.20 6.02
CA SER A 107 24.79 -7.79 5.50
C SER A 107 24.96 -9.27 5.21
N ILE A 108 23.90 -10.03 5.42
CA ILE A 108 23.83 -11.45 5.11
C ILE A 108 22.56 -11.69 4.30
N SER A 109 22.70 -12.43 3.21
CA SER A 109 21.55 -12.80 2.38
C SER A 109 21.30 -14.30 2.42
N THR A 110 20.03 -14.68 2.28
CA THR A 110 19.64 -16.08 2.07
C THR A 110 20.08 -16.55 0.68
N ARG A 111 19.99 -17.84 0.44
CA ARG A 111 19.96 -18.37 -0.92
C ARG A 111 18.72 -17.84 -1.65
N ALA A 112 18.85 -17.70 -2.97
CA ALA A 112 17.70 -17.35 -3.80
C ALA A 112 16.68 -18.50 -3.82
N PHE A 113 15.40 -18.13 -3.70
CA PHE A 113 14.24 -19.01 -3.91
C PHE A 113 13.38 -18.43 -5.02
N THR A 114 12.41 -19.20 -5.51
CA THR A 114 11.60 -18.78 -6.64
C THR A 114 10.14 -18.65 -6.22
N ILE A 115 9.55 -17.50 -6.59
CA ILE A 115 8.11 -17.24 -6.51
C ILE A 115 7.56 -17.34 -7.92
N ARG A 116 6.44 -18.04 -8.11
CA ARG A 116 5.75 -18.13 -9.38
C ARG A 116 4.58 -17.15 -9.42
N VAL A 117 4.61 -16.22 -10.35
CA VAL A 117 3.46 -15.36 -10.64
C VAL A 117 2.57 -16.09 -11.62
N GLU A 118 1.40 -16.49 -11.14
CA GLU A 118 0.38 -17.20 -11.92
C GLU A 118 -0.43 -16.19 -12.76
N PRO A 119 -0.83 -16.57 -13.97
CA PRO A 119 -1.70 -15.72 -14.77
C PRO A 119 -3.07 -15.56 -14.10
N VAL A 120 -3.69 -14.41 -14.33
CA VAL A 120 -5.08 -14.21 -13.95
C VAL A 120 -5.95 -15.02 -14.92
N ILE A 121 -6.64 -16.04 -14.41
CA ILE A 121 -7.47 -16.93 -15.23
C ILE A 121 -8.69 -16.20 -15.80
N VAL A 122 -9.10 -15.09 -15.18
CA VAL A 122 -10.24 -14.27 -15.58
C VAL A 122 -9.75 -13.10 -16.42
N GLY A 123 -9.64 -13.34 -17.73
CA GLY A 123 -9.13 -12.33 -18.68
C GLY A 123 -9.26 -12.76 -20.15
N GLY A 124 -10.13 -13.70 -20.44
CA GLY A 124 -10.49 -14.11 -21.81
C GLY A 124 -11.87 -13.61 -22.19
N THR A 125 -12.09 -13.37 -23.45
CA THR A 125 -13.26 -12.76 -24.10
C THR A 125 -14.58 -13.53 -23.94
N GLU A 126 -14.73 -14.51 -23.03
CA GLU A 126 -15.89 -15.40 -22.99
C GLU A 126 -16.52 -15.66 -21.62
N SER A 127 -16.30 -14.84 -20.61
CA SER A 127 -17.09 -14.89 -19.37
C SER A 127 -17.61 -13.52 -19.03
N GLU A 128 -18.67 -13.10 -19.71
CA GLU A 128 -19.27 -11.77 -19.55
C GLU A 128 -19.93 -11.54 -18.17
N ASP A 129 -20.23 -12.59 -17.39
CA ASP A 129 -21.18 -12.41 -16.29
C ASP A 129 -20.56 -12.08 -14.90
N GLY A 130 -19.37 -12.52 -14.60
CA GLY A 130 -18.81 -12.34 -13.24
C GLY A 130 -17.73 -11.26 -13.15
N PHE A 131 -16.79 -11.27 -14.06
CA PHE A 131 -15.65 -10.36 -14.02
C PHE A 131 -15.99 -8.99 -14.58
N THR A 132 -16.81 -8.93 -15.61
CA THR A 132 -17.32 -7.66 -16.16
C THR A 132 -18.11 -6.91 -15.08
N LEU A 133 -18.93 -7.62 -14.31
CA LEU A 133 -19.65 -7.05 -13.17
C LEU A 133 -18.71 -6.55 -12.07
N PHE A 134 -17.63 -7.28 -11.79
CA PHE A 134 -16.63 -6.87 -10.79
C PHE A 134 -15.86 -5.62 -11.26
N VAL A 135 -15.37 -5.62 -12.50
CA VAL A 135 -14.66 -4.45 -13.07
C VAL A 135 -15.58 -3.25 -13.21
N GLU A 136 -16.84 -3.44 -13.63
CA GLU A 136 -17.84 -2.37 -13.68
C GLU A 136 -18.17 -1.85 -12.28
N THR A 137 -18.21 -2.73 -11.28
CA THR A 137 -18.44 -2.32 -9.89
C THR A 137 -17.28 -1.49 -9.38
N ILE A 138 -16.02 -1.88 -9.62
CA ILE A 138 -14.86 -1.08 -9.27
C ILE A 138 -14.88 0.27 -9.97
N LYS A 139 -15.11 0.31 -11.28
CA LYS A 139 -15.23 1.57 -12.04
C LYS A 139 -16.36 2.48 -11.52
N ARG A 140 -17.48 1.90 -11.08
CA ARG A 140 -18.57 2.67 -10.43
C ARG A 140 -18.14 3.25 -9.09
N TYR A 141 -17.36 2.51 -8.29
CA TYR A 141 -16.80 3.02 -7.03
C TYR A 141 -15.77 4.12 -7.26
N GLU A 142 -14.88 3.96 -8.24
CA GLU A 142 -13.92 5.00 -8.63
C GLU A 142 -14.64 6.26 -9.10
N GLY A 143 -15.62 6.13 -9.98
CA GLY A 143 -16.46 7.25 -10.42
C GLY A 143 -17.29 7.89 -9.30
N ALA A 144 -17.75 7.11 -8.32
CA ALA A 144 -18.46 7.64 -7.16
C ALA A 144 -17.53 8.42 -6.21
N ILE A 145 -16.29 7.99 -6.07
CA ILE A 145 -15.27 8.71 -5.29
C ILE A 145 -14.95 10.06 -5.96
N GLU A 146 -14.75 10.08 -7.28
CA GLU A 146 -14.51 11.32 -8.03
C GLU A 146 -15.68 12.30 -7.88
N ILE A 147 -16.92 11.81 -8.02
CA ILE A 147 -18.14 12.65 -7.87
C ILE A 147 -18.25 13.19 -6.45
N THR A 148 -17.97 12.36 -5.42
CA THR A 148 -18.03 12.82 -4.02
C THR A 148 -16.93 13.80 -3.69
N THR A 149 -15.73 13.63 -4.23
CA THR A 149 -14.64 14.59 -4.05
C THR A 149 -14.96 15.91 -4.73
N ALA A 150 -15.41 15.89 -5.99
CA ALA A 150 -15.82 17.10 -6.70
C ALA A 150 -17.00 17.82 -6.00
N ALA A 151 -17.96 17.08 -5.45
CA ALA A 151 -19.06 17.67 -4.69
C ALA A 151 -18.60 18.29 -3.37
N ALA A 152 -17.63 17.70 -2.69
CA ALA A 152 -17.05 18.25 -1.48
C ALA A 152 -16.25 19.54 -1.77
N ASP A 153 -15.49 19.56 -2.85
CA ASP A 153 -14.73 20.73 -3.28
C ASP A 153 -15.68 21.89 -3.65
N ALA A 154 -16.74 21.60 -4.42
CA ALA A 154 -17.76 22.59 -4.77
C ALA A 154 -18.52 23.13 -3.54
N ALA A 155 -18.76 22.27 -2.53
CA ALA A 155 -19.39 22.71 -1.29
C ALA A 155 -18.47 23.60 -0.47
N ASN A 156 -17.17 23.32 -0.43
CA ASN A 156 -16.18 24.17 0.24
C ASN A 156 -16.05 25.54 -0.45
N GLU A 157 -15.97 25.58 -1.78
CA GLU A 157 -15.95 26.83 -2.55
C GLU A 157 -17.22 27.68 -2.31
N ALA A 158 -18.38 27.02 -2.26
CA ALA A 158 -19.65 27.72 -1.96
C ALA A 158 -19.69 28.25 -0.52
N ALA A 159 -19.11 27.53 0.44
CA ALA A 159 -19.00 27.99 1.82
C ALA A 159 -18.08 29.22 1.96
N GLU A 160 -16.91 29.20 1.32
CA GLU A 160 -15.99 30.35 1.29
C GLU A 160 -16.64 31.57 0.62
N ALA A 161 -17.33 31.40 -0.51
CA ALA A 161 -18.03 32.48 -1.17
C ALA A 161 -19.18 33.08 -0.31
N ALA A 162 -19.86 32.25 0.47
CA ALA A 162 -20.87 32.70 1.41
C ALA A 162 -20.30 33.49 2.59
N GLU A 163 -19.14 33.08 3.10
CA GLU A 163 -18.42 33.78 4.16
C GLU A 163 -17.93 35.14 3.69
N ASP A 164 -17.32 35.23 2.51
CA ASP A 164 -16.90 36.50 1.89
C ASP A 164 -18.09 37.45 1.65
N ALA A 165 -19.24 36.94 1.22
CA ALA A 165 -20.45 37.72 1.04
C ALA A 165 -21.00 38.23 2.38
N ALA A 166 -20.95 37.43 3.44
CA ALA A 166 -21.38 37.83 4.79
C ALA A 166 -20.48 38.92 5.36
N ASP A 167 -19.15 38.78 5.17
CA ASP A 167 -18.18 39.79 5.61
C ASP A 167 -18.37 41.13 4.87
N SER A 168 -18.58 41.05 3.56
CA SER A 168 -18.88 42.22 2.72
C SER A 168 -20.17 42.91 3.16
N ALA A 169 -21.24 42.16 3.43
CA ALA A 169 -22.50 42.71 3.95
C ALA A 169 -22.35 43.35 5.30
N THR A 170 -21.55 42.75 6.18
CA THR A 170 -21.23 43.28 7.52
C THR A 170 -20.43 44.60 7.43
N ALA A 171 -19.47 44.67 6.52
CA ALA A 171 -18.69 45.87 6.26
C ALA A 171 -19.56 47.01 5.75
N VAL A 172 -20.48 46.73 4.81
CA VAL A 172 -21.45 47.72 4.28
C VAL A 172 -22.41 48.21 5.39
N ALA A 173 -22.91 47.31 6.23
CA ALA A 173 -23.80 47.68 7.34
C ALA A 173 -23.07 48.58 8.36
N ASN A 174 -21.85 48.28 8.69
CA ASN A 174 -21.02 49.10 9.60
C ASN A 174 -20.72 50.48 9.01
N ALA A 175 -20.40 50.54 7.70
CA ALA A 175 -20.19 51.83 7.02
C ALA A 175 -21.47 52.72 7.02
N ARG A 176 -22.65 52.12 6.77
CA ARG A 176 -23.93 52.84 6.89
C ARG A 176 -24.20 53.35 8.30
N LEU A 177 -23.91 52.57 9.32
CA LEU A 177 -24.09 52.95 10.71
C LEU A 177 -23.19 54.15 11.10
N LEU A 178 -21.95 54.17 10.60
CA LEU A 178 -21.03 55.29 10.79
C LEU A 178 -21.51 56.58 10.11
N VAL A 179 -22.03 56.48 8.88
CA VAL A 179 -22.61 57.66 8.18
C VAL A 179 -23.81 58.21 8.90
N LEU A 180 -24.73 57.34 9.35
CA LEU A 180 -25.91 57.77 10.12
C LEU A 180 -25.53 58.41 11.46
N ARG A 181 -24.50 57.92 12.15
CA ARG A 181 -23.98 58.53 13.36
C ARG A 181 -23.33 59.87 13.12
N GLY A 182 -22.62 60.07 12.00
CA GLY A 182 -22.04 61.34 11.60
C GLY A 182 -23.10 62.43 11.30
N ILE A 183 -24.24 62.03 10.68
CA ILE A 183 -25.34 62.97 10.40
C ILE A 183 -26.08 63.39 11.68
N LEU A 184 -26.23 62.52 12.66
CA LEU A 184 -26.89 62.81 13.96
C LEU A 184 -26.07 63.66 14.91
N LEU A 185 -24.78 63.83 14.69
CA LEU A 185 -23.83 64.55 15.55
C LEU A 185 -23.33 65.86 14.90
N SER A 186 -23.87 66.24 13.72
CA SER A 186 -23.61 67.56 13.13
C SER A 186 -24.55 68.60 13.74
N PRO A 187 -24.06 69.66 14.33
CA PRO A 187 -24.85 70.72 14.97
C PRO A 187 -25.70 71.52 13.96
#